data_309405f56188edd2062cf091d35014fb
#
_entry.id   309405f56188edd2062cf091d35014fb
#
_cell.length_a   1.000
_cell.length_b   1.000
_cell.length_c   1.000
_cell.angle_alpha   90.00
_cell.angle_beta   90.00
_cell.angle_gamma   90.00
#
_symmetry.space_group_name_H-M   'P 1'
#
loop_
_entity.id
_entity.type
_entity.pdbx_description
1 polymer ?
#
loop_
_entity_poly.entity_id
_entity_poly.type
_entity_poly.pdbx_seq_one_letter_code
_entity_poly.pdbx_strand_id
1 'polypeptide(L)'
;MKFVYGIHGYGRGHATRSLSILQQLEGHDILVMAGGDAYDLLEPLGYDMFRIPTLAYVYGKRKDRFSMWLSFKHMAPMLWDIFTRGKDYGRIKKRISDFKPDAVINDSEPWTGRSANNLGIPLISVDHYAVLSYGDWDMPGKLKKQLGTTTRIYRFYLGKPDRIIGSAFYPAKPTDSRATLVGPIIRKEVREADITEGDHLLVYFNNQHFFTPEIEKRLTELDVEVHAFVQKIPEDHHNIRFFRSDNCTFVREISSCRSIITSAGNQLAGEALFLRKPMLIVPEASTEQQMNSWAVQNMGVGLETDLDQLASDGFVKEFLERENEFRSRITPFSRDYSPDVAREI
;
A
#
# COMPACT_ATOMS: atom_id res chain seq x y z
N MET A 1 6.28 -26.91 -4.69
CA MET A 1 4.91 -26.60 -5.16
C MET A 1 4.96 -25.62 -6.31
N LYS A 2 3.88 -25.54 -7.09
CA LYS A 2 3.72 -24.57 -8.17
C LYS A 2 2.69 -23.53 -7.80
N PHE A 3 3.03 -22.25 -7.90
CA PHE A 3 2.10 -21.16 -7.60
C PHE A 3 1.95 -20.22 -8.80
N VAL A 4 0.73 -19.75 -9.03
CA VAL A 4 0.53 -18.51 -9.78
C VAL A 4 0.34 -17.40 -8.77
N TYR A 5 1.08 -16.30 -8.91
CA TYR A 5 0.92 -15.12 -8.04
C TYR A 5 0.39 -13.95 -8.87
N GLY A 6 -0.89 -13.64 -8.71
CA GLY A 6 -1.55 -12.49 -9.32
C GLY A 6 -1.38 -11.24 -8.46
N ILE A 7 -0.78 -10.19 -9.01
CA ILE A 7 -0.44 -8.95 -8.28
C ILE A 7 -1.09 -7.76 -8.95
N HIS A 8 -1.80 -6.96 -8.17
CA HIS A 8 -2.39 -5.70 -8.64
C HIS A 8 -1.30 -4.71 -9.07
N GLY A 9 -1.46 -4.17 -10.27
CA GLY A 9 -0.40 -3.37 -10.91
C GLY A 9 -0.43 -1.87 -10.64
N TYR A 10 -1.40 -1.36 -9.89
CA TYR A 10 -1.51 0.07 -9.62
C TYR A 10 -0.88 0.45 -8.29
N GLY A 11 0.20 1.24 -8.37
CA GLY A 11 0.98 1.68 -7.21
C GLY A 11 2.01 0.64 -6.74
N ARG A 12 3.12 1.14 -6.21
CA ARG A 12 4.26 0.30 -5.80
C ARG A 12 4.01 -0.55 -4.55
N GLY A 13 3.02 -0.19 -3.73
CA GLY A 13 2.75 -0.88 -2.46
C GLY A 13 2.42 -2.37 -2.62
N HIS A 14 1.63 -2.74 -3.65
CA HIS A 14 1.34 -4.13 -3.98
C HIS A 14 2.60 -4.88 -4.42
N ALA A 15 3.39 -4.27 -5.30
CA ALA A 15 4.63 -4.86 -5.81
C ALA A 15 5.66 -5.11 -4.71
N THR A 16 5.91 -4.13 -3.83
CA THR A 16 6.89 -4.25 -2.74
C THR A 16 6.49 -5.27 -1.69
N ARG A 17 5.20 -5.30 -1.31
CA ARG A 17 4.65 -6.32 -0.41
C ARG A 17 4.77 -7.71 -1.01
N SER A 18 4.32 -7.89 -2.24
CA SER A 18 4.38 -9.17 -2.93
C SER A 18 5.81 -9.65 -3.14
N LEU A 19 6.76 -8.76 -3.41
CA LEU A 19 8.19 -9.11 -3.49
C LEU A 19 8.70 -9.69 -2.17
N SER A 20 8.33 -9.08 -1.03
CA SER A 20 8.73 -9.60 0.28
C SER A 20 8.18 -11.01 0.55
N ILE A 21 6.98 -11.31 0.05
CA ILE A 21 6.39 -12.66 0.14
C ILE A 21 7.08 -13.62 -0.84
N LEU A 22 7.32 -13.21 -2.09
CA LEU A 22 8.01 -14.01 -3.11
C LEU A 22 9.39 -14.47 -2.62
N GLN A 23 10.14 -13.59 -1.92
CA GLN A 23 11.43 -13.91 -1.31
C GLN A 23 11.33 -14.98 -0.20
N GLN A 24 10.19 -15.09 0.48
CA GLN A 24 9.96 -16.15 1.48
C GLN A 24 9.51 -17.47 0.84
N LEU A 25 9.07 -17.44 -0.41
CA LEU A 25 8.61 -18.62 -1.17
C LEU A 25 9.71 -19.17 -2.09
N GLU A 26 10.98 -18.86 -1.82
CA GLU A 26 12.12 -19.43 -2.57
C GLU A 26 12.08 -20.97 -2.54
N GLY A 27 12.44 -21.60 -3.66
CA GLY A 27 12.39 -23.07 -3.84
C GLY A 27 11.05 -23.59 -4.37
N HIS A 28 10.09 -22.73 -4.68
CA HIS A 28 8.85 -23.04 -5.38
C HIS A 28 8.87 -22.56 -6.83
N ASP A 29 8.15 -23.23 -7.72
CA ASP A 29 7.91 -22.76 -9.09
C ASP A 29 6.83 -21.68 -9.05
N ILE A 30 7.16 -20.44 -9.37
CA ILE A 30 6.21 -19.32 -9.29
C ILE A 30 6.10 -18.61 -10.64
N LEU A 31 4.88 -18.59 -11.19
CA LEU A 31 4.50 -17.73 -12.30
C LEU A 31 3.86 -16.46 -11.77
N VAL A 32 4.54 -15.33 -11.92
CA VAL A 32 4.01 -14.03 -11.50
C VAL A 32 3.18 -13.40 -12.61
N MET A 33 1.95 -13.03 -12.30
CA MET A 33 1.04 -12.35 -13.21
C MET A 33 0.77 -10.94 -12.70
N ALA A 34 1.31 -9.94 -13.37
CA ALA A 34 1.20 -8.54 -12.98
C ALA A 34 1.08 -7.61 -14.19
N GLY A 35 0.65 -6.37 -13.97
CA GLY A 35 0.69 -5.31 -14.95
C GLY A 35 1.22 -4.03 -14.30
N GLY A 36 1.28 -2.90 -15.05
CA GLY A 36 1.67 -1.59 -14.53
C GLY A 36 2.93 -1.60 -13.69
N ASP A 37 2.91 -0.84 -12.58
CA ASP A 37 4.05 -0.64 -11.67
C ASP A 37 4.59 -1.96 -11.09
N ALA A 38 3.72 -2.95 -10.85
CA ALA A 38 4.15 -4.23 -10.30
C ALA A 38 4.93 -5.06 -11.33
N TYR A 39 4.52 -5.04 -12.59
CA TYR A 39 5.27 -5.70 -13.67
C TYR A 39 6.65 -5.04 -13.83
N ASP A 40 6.68 -3.71 -13.94
CA ASP A 40 7.91 -2.96 -14.22
C ASP A 40 8.93 -3.06 -13.05
N LEU A 41 8.45 -3.30 -11.81
CA LEU A 41 9.33 -3.52 -10.64
C LEU A 41 9.87 -4.94 -10.57
N LEU A 42 9.07 -5.96 -10.92
CA LEU A 42 9.42 -7.37 -10.69
C LEU A 42 10.12 -8.02 -11.88
N GLU A 43 9.85 -7.58 -13.11
CA GLU A 43 10.45 -8.15 -14.33
C GLU A 43 11.99 -8.15 -14.32
N PRO A 44 12.68 -7.06 -13.90
CA PRO A 44 14.15 -7.04 -13.85
C PRO A 44 14.76 -8.01 -12.82
N LEU A 45 13.95 -8.56 -11.90
CA LEU A 45 14.42 -9.47 -10.86
C LEU A 45 14.47 -10.94 -11.30
N GLY A 46 14.06 -11.26 -12.55
CA GLY A 46 14.22 -12.58 -13.16
C GLY A 46 13.14 -13.60 -12.81
N TYR A 47 11.99 -13.19 -12.27
CA TYR A 47 10.82 -14.08 -12.10
C TYR A 47 10.21 -14.50 -13.45
N ASP A 48 9.56 -15.69 -13.51
CA ASP A 48 8.71 -16.04 -14.68
C ASP A 48 7.49 -15.13 -14.69
N MET A 49 7.50 -14.15 -15.58
CA MET A 49 6.50 -13.07 -15.62
C MET A 49 5.51 -13.22 -16.77
N PHE A 50 4.23 -12.96 -16.49
CA PHE A 50 3.19 -12.85 -17.50
C PHE A 50 2.42 -11.55 -17.36
N ARG A 51 2.51 -10.68 -18.37
CA ARG A 51 1.88 -9.35 -18.32
C ARG A 51 0.36 -9.42 -18.49
N ILE A 52 -0.35 -8.80 -17.56
CA ILE A 52 -1.81 -8.72 -17.51
C ILE A 52 -2.28 -7.26 -17.47
N PRO A 53 -3.58 -6.97 -17.78
CA PRO A 53 -4.13 -5.63 -17.61
C PRO A 53 -4.14 -5.20 -16.14
N THR A 54 -4.20 -3.89 -15.90
CA THR A 54 -4.24 -3.31 -14.55
C THR A 54 -5.43 -2.37 -14.42
N LEU A 55 -6.28 -2.59 -13.43
CA LEU A 55 -7.31 -1.63 -13.03
C LEU A 55 -6.63 -0.46 -12.32
N ALA A 56 -6.86 0.76 -12.80
CA ALA A 56 -6.23 1.95 -12.25
C ALA A 56 -7.23 3.10 -12.12
N TYR A 57 -7.11 3.89 -11.06
CA TYR A 57 -7.85 5.13 -10.91
C TYR A 57 -7.26 6.22 -11.79
N VAL A 58 -8.11 7.11 -12.28
CA VAL A 58 -7.72 8.23 -13.12
C VAL A 58 -8.00 9.53 -12.37
N TYR A 59 -6.97 10.39 -12.26
CA TYR A 59 -7.12 11.71 -11.66
C TYR A 59 -7.92 12.64 -12.60
N GLY A 60 -8.76 13.49 -12.01
CA GLY A 60 -9.56 14.49 -12.72
C GLY A 60 -8.72 15.71 -13.13
N LYS A 61 -9.40 16.77 -13.60
CA LYS A 61 -8.76 18.07 -13.88
C LYS A 61 -8.09 18.66 -12.64
N ARG A 62 -8.68 18.47 -11.47
CA ARG A 62 -8.06 18.69 -10.16
C ARG A 62 -7.29 17.44 -9.82
N LYS A 63 -5.99 17.50 -9.98
CA LYS A 63 -5.06 16.36 -9.83
C LYS A 63 -4.89 15.90 -8.37
N ASP A 64 -5.52 16.58 -7.42
CA ASP A 64 -5.61 16.21 -6.00
C ASP A 64 -6.68 15.14 -5.72
N ARG A 65 -7.60 14.88 -6.66
CA ARG A 65 -8.72 13.93 -6.48
C ARG A 65 -8.91 13.02 -7.68
N PHE A 66 -9.25 11.76 -7.40
CA PHE A 66 -9.68 10.83 -8.42
C PHE A 66 -11.00 11.28 -9.04
N SER A 67 -11.11 11.18 -10.36
CA SER A 67 -12.37 11.31 -11.06
C SER A 67 -13.06 9.95 -11.15
N MET A 68 -14.14 9.76 -10.40
CA MET A 68 -14.94 8.52 -10.43
C MET A 68 -15.44 8.20 -11.84
N TRP A 69 -15.88 9.22 -12.59
CA TRP A 69 -16.37 9.01 -13.95
C TRP A 69 -15.26 8.62 -14.93
N LEU A 70 -14.10 9.30 -14.89
CA LEU A 70 -12.96 8.95 -15.74
C LEU A 70 -12.40 7.57 -15.38
N SER A 71 -12.31 7.26 -14.10
CA SER A 71 -11.86 5.94 -13.61
C SER A 71 -12.82 4.84 -14.06
N PHE A 72 -14.14 5.06 -13.94
CA PHE A 72 -15.13 4.10 -14.45
C PHE A 72 -15.00 3.91 -15.96
N LYS A 73 -14.92 5.00 -16.75
CA LYS A 73 -14.74 4.94 -18.21
C LYS A 73 -13.46 4.18 -18.59
N HIS A 74 -12.39 4.38 -17.86
CA HIS A 74 -11.11 3.67 -18.08
C HIS A 74 -11.21 2.18 -17.73
N MET A 75 -11.83 1.87 -16.61
CA MET A 75 -11.94 0.49 -16.13
C MET A 75 -13.07 -0.33 -16.79
N ALA A 76 -14.10 0.32 -17.34
CA ALA A 76 -15.28 -0.35 -17.88
C ALA A 76 -14.98 -1.44 -18.93
N PRO A 77 -14.08 -1.25 -19.92
CA PRO A 77 -13.71 -2.30 -20.86
C PRO A 77 -13.05 -3.50 -20.19
N MET A 78 -12.19 -3.24 -19.19
CA MET A 78 -11.50 -4.29 -18.42
C MET A 78 -12.45 -5.06 -17.53
N LEU A 79 -13.37 -4.37 -16.84
CA LEU A 79 -14.44 -5.01 -16.08
C LEU A 79 -15.34 -5.84 -16.98
N TRP A 80 -15.68 -5.33 -18.17
CA TRP A 80 -16.44 -6.09 -19.16
C TRP A 80 -15.72 -7.37 -19.57
N ASP A 81 -14.41 -7.29 -19.87
CA ASP A 81 -13.58 -8.46 -20.18
C ASP A 81 -13.61 -9.52 -19.06
N ILE A 82 -13.46 -9.07 -17.80
CA ILE A 82 -13.51 -9.96 -16.63
C ILE A 82 -14.87 -10.67 -16.53
N PHE A 83 -15.98 -9.94 -16.67
CA PHE A 83 -17.32 -10.52 -16.44
C PHE A 83 -17.85 -11.30 -17.63
N THR A 84 -17.51 -10.92 -18.85
CA THR A 84 -17.92 -11.66 -20.08
C THR A 84 -16.94 -12.74 -20.49
N ARG A 85 -15.83 -12.92 -19.73
CA ARG A 85 -14.75 -13.86 -20.05
C ARG A 85 -14.13 -13.55 -21.42
N GLY A 86 -13.81 -12.29 -21.63
CA GLY A 86 -13.28 -11.77 -22.89
C GLY A 86 -11.85 -12.27 -23.20
N LYS A 87 -11.19 -11.54 -24.11
CA LYS A 87 -9.91 -11.96 -24.67
C LYS A 87 -8.80 -12.07 -23.63
N ASP A 88 -8.63 -11.04 -22.77
CA ASP A 88 -7.58 -11.04 -21.76
C ASP A 88 -7.87 -12.07 -20.67
N TYR A 89 -9.12 -12.19 -20.23
CA TYR A 89 -9.54 -13.24 -19.32
C TYR A 89 -9.21 -14.64 -19.88
N GLY A 90 -9.54 -14.91 -21.15
CA GLY A 90 -9.28 -16.18 -21.81
C GLY A 90 -7.78 -16.50 -21.89
N ARG A 91 -6.94 -15.50 -22.23
CA ARG A 91 -5.48 -15.61 -22.32
C ARG A 91 -4.85 -15.92 -20.95
N ILE A 92 -5.28 -15.20 -19.91
CA ILE A 92 -4.81 -15.38 -18.53
C ILE A 92 -5.23 -16.77 -18.01
N LYS A 93 -6.50 -17.11 -18.12
CA LYS A 93 -7.02 -18.43 -17.72
C LYS A 93 -6.27 -19.57 -18.40
N LYS A 94 -6.01 -19.46 -19.72
CA LYS A 94 -5.23 -20.46 -20.45
C LYS A 94 -3.82 -20.59 -19.89
N ARG A 95 -3.10 -19.48 -19.65
CA ARG A 95 -1.74 -19.51 -19.10
C ARG A 95 -1.70 -20.15 -17.70
N ILE A 96 -2.68 -19.89 -16.84
CA ILE A 96 -2.84 -20.56 -15.53
C ILE A 96 -3.05 -22.06 -15.72
N SER A 97 -3.96 -22.45 -16.60
CA SER A 97 -4.25 -23.86 -16.89
C SER A 97 -3.04 -24.63 -17.45
N ASP A 98 -2.27 -24.02 -18.36
CA ASP A 98 -1.06 -24.59 -18.95
C ASP A 98 0.07 -24.75 -17.92
N PHE A 99 0.18 -23.82 -16.95
CA PHE A 99 1.17 -23.87 -15.88
C PHE A 99 0.87 -24.95 -14.84
N LYS A 100 -0.40 -25.32 -14.64
CA LYS A 100 -0.90 -26.33 -13.69
C LYS A 100 -0.44 -26.04 -12.26
N PRO A 101 -0.81 -24.88 -11.67
CA PRO A 101 -0.42 -24.55 -10.30
C PRO A 101 -1.17 -25.39 -9.28
N ASP A 102 -0.54 -25.63 -8.13
CA ASP A 102 -1.17 -26.23 -6.95
C ASP A 102 -2.15 -25.27 -6.27
N ALA A 103 -1.82 -23.94 -6.30
CA ALA A 103 -2.70 -22.87 -5.84
C ALA A 103 -2.40 -21.55 -6.57
N VAL A 104 -3.37 -20.63 -6.51
CA VAL A 104 -3.23 -19.24 -6.95
C VAL A 104 -3.17 -18.34 -5.73
N ILE A 105 -2.09 -17.59 -5.59
CA ILE A 105 -1.94 -16.51 -4.61
C ILE A 105 -2.39 -15.21 -5.29
N ASN A 106 -3.14 -14.37 -4.59
CA ASN A 106 -3.75 -13.20 -5.20
C ASN A 106 -3.63 -11.97 -4.31
N ASP A 107 -2.95 -10.95 -4.80
CA ASP A 107 -2.91 -9.62 -4.19
C ASP A 107 -3.81 -8.66 -4.97
N SER A 108 -5.09 -8.61 -4.62
CA SER A 108 -6.09 -7.67 -5.17
C SER A 108 -6.26 -7.70 -6.70
N GLU A 109 -5.96 -8.81 -7.35
CA GLU A 109 -5.93 -8.94 -8.81
C GLU A 109 -7.12 -9.80 -9.32
N PRO A 110 -8.09 -9.22 -10.09
CA PRO A 110 -9.34 -9.91 -10.36
C PRO A 110 -9.27 -10.99 -11.44
N TRP A 111 -8.40 -10.89 -12.46
CA TRP A 111 -8.34 -11.90 -13.52
C TRP A 111 -7.83 -13.25 -13.03
N THR A 112 -6.75 -13.25 -12.24
CA THR A 112 -6.17 -14.48 -11.70
C THR A 112 -7.09 -15.10 -10.66
N GLY A 113 -7.67 -14.30 -9.75
CA GLY A 113 -8.59 -14.78 -8.73
C GLY A 113 -9.84 -15.45 -9.33
N ARG A 114 -10.48 -14.80 -10.30
CA ARG A 114 -11.66 -15.38 -10.98
C ARG A 114 -11.31 -16.56 -11.89
N SER A 115 -10.13 -16.55 -12.50
CA SER A 115 -9.66 -17.69 -13.29
C SER A 115 -9.40 -18.92 -12.42
N ALA A 116 -8.81 -18.75 -11.23
CA ALA A 116 -8.62 -19.81 -10.25
C ALA A 116 -9.97 -20.46 -9.88
N ASN A 117 -10.95 -19.65 -9.47
CA ASN A 117 -12.30 -20.17 -9.16
C ASN A 117 -12.94 -20.89 -10.35
N ASN A 118 -12.76 -20.39 -11.58
CA ASN A 118 -13.35 -21.03 -12.77
C ASN A 118 -12.65 -22.34 -13.14
N LEU A 119 -11.38 -22.50 -12.78
CA LEU A 119 -10.59 -23.71 -13.01
C LEU A 119 -10.68 -24.72 -11.84
N GLY A 120 -11.30 -24.34 -10.72
CA GLY A 120 -11.34 -25.16 -9.51
C GLY A 120 -9.99 -25.29 -8.82
N ILE A 121 -9.10 -24.29 -8.98
CA ILE A 121 -7.79 -24.23 -8.35
C ILE A 121 -7.93 -23.47 -7.02
N PRO A 122 -7.33 -23.96 -5.92
CA PRO A 122 -7.33 -23.27 -4.63
C PRO A 122 -6.86 -21.81 -4.76
N LEU A 123 -7.62 -20.88 -4.17
CA LEU A 123 -7.35 -19.44 -4.20
C LEU A 123 -7.01 -18.91 -2.82
N ILE A 124 -5.81 -18.36 -2.67
CA ILE A 124 -5.31 -17.72 -1.45
C ILE A 124 -5.25 -16.20 -1.70
N SER A 125 -6.10 -15.42 -1.03
CA SER A 125 -6.03 -13.95 -1.06
C SER A 125 -4.99 -13.48 -0.05
N VAL A 126 -4.04 -12.64 -0.48
CA VAL A 126 -2.98 -12.06 0.37
C VAL A 126 -2.89 -10.57 0.10
N ASP A 127 -3.58 -9.75 0.88
CA ASP A 127 -3.63 -8.31 0.63
C ASP A 127 -4.08 -7.48 1.84
N HIS A 128 -4.01 -6.15 1.71
CA HIS A 128 -4.48 -5.23 2.72
C HIS A 128 -6.02 -5.13 2.78
N TYR A 129 -6.70 -5.16 1.62
CA TYR A 129 -8.16 -5.09 1.59
C TYR A 129 -8.85 -6.26 2.29
N ALA A 130 -8.16 -7.38 2.46
CA ALA A 130 -8.64 -8.49 3.28
C ALA A 130 -8.83 -8.06 4.74
N VAL A 131 -7.93 -7.24 5.30
CA VAL A 131 -8.09 -6.69 6.66
C VAL A 131 -9.32 -5.79 6.73
N LEU A 132 -9.51 -4.91 5.74
CA LEU A 132 -10.67 -4.04 5.66
C LEU A 132 -11.99 -4.81 5.52
N SER A 133 -11.96 -5.94 4.79
CA SER A 133 -13.14 -6.74 4.44
C SER A 133 -13.55 -7.74 5.51
N TYR A 134 -12.60 -8.24 6.29
CA TYR A 134 -12.79 -9.34 7.23
C TYR A 134 -12.33 -9.01 8.65
N GLY A 135 -11.92 -7.79 8.92
CA GLY A 135 -11.65 -7.30 10.27
C GLY A 135 -12.91 -6.83 10.98
N ASP A 136 -12.90 -6.93 12.31
CA ASP A 136 -13.91 -6.32 13.18
C ASP A 136 -13.46 -4.90 13.57
N TRP A 137 -14.32 -3.91 13.34
CA TRP A 137 -13.98 -2.49 13.46
C TRP A 137 -14.93 -1.73 14.36
N ASP A 138 -14.40 -1.20 15.45
CA ASP A 138 -15.07 -0.18 16.28
C ASP A 138 -14.65 1.22 15.80
N MET A 139 -15.34 1.73 14.78
CA MET A 139 -15.01 2.98 14.10
C MET A 139 -16.24 3.87 13.91
N PRO A 140 -16.07 5.19 13.59
CA PRO A 140 -17.18 6.10 13.31
C PRO A 140 -18.11 5.57 12.22
N GLY A 141 -19.43 5.71 12.45
CA GLY A 141 -20.48 5.11 11.61
C GLY A 141 -20.41 5.52 10.13
N LYS A 142 -19.98 6.75 9.83
CA LYS A 142 -19.78 7.22 8.44
C LYS A 142 -18.68 6.40 7.73
N LEU A 143 -17.52 6.22 8.37
CA LEU A 143 -16.41 5.44 7.85
C LEU A 143 -16.79 3.96 7.71
N LYS A 144 -17.49 3.40 8.73
CA LYS A 144 -18.01 2.02 8.69
C LYS A 144 -18.95 1.76 7.51
N LYS A 145 -19.85 2.70 7.21
CA LYS A 145 -20.75 2.61 6.05
C LYS A 145 -19.99 2.65 4.72
N GLN A 146 -19.01 3.55 4.61
CA GLN A 146 -18.17 3.70 3.44
C GLN A 146 -17.34 2.43 3.21
N LEU A 147 -16.72 1.90 4.26
CA LEU A 147 -15.98 0.64 4.26
C LEU A 147 -16.85 -0.52 3.79
N GLY A 148 -18.06 -0.67 4.33
CA GLY A 148 -19.00 -1.73 3.94
C GLY A 148 -19.38 -1.70 2.47
N THR A 149 -19.44 -0.53 1.83
CA THR A 149 -19.67 -0.40 0.40
C THR A 149 -18.44 -0.81 -0.41
N THR A 150 -17.28 -0.27 -0.05
CA THR A 150 -16.01 -0.55 -0.74
C THR A 150 -15.66 -2.04 -0.69
N THR A 151 -15.79 -2.68 0.47
CA THR A 151 -15.46 -4.10 0.64
C THR A 151 -16.42 -5.05 -0.04
N ARG A 152 -17.71 -4.68 -0.21
CA ARG A 152 -18.64 -5.46 -1.04
C ARG A 152 -18.24 -5.45 -2.51
N ILE A 153 -17.89 -4.28 -3.05
CA ILE A 153 -17.40 -4.13 -4.42
C ILE A 153 -16.12 -4.95 -4.60
N TYR A 154 -15.18 -4.81 -3.70
CA TYR A 154 -13.92 -5.56 -3.69
C TYR A 154 -14.16 -7.07 -3.74
N ARG A 155 -14.93 -7.63 -2.82
CA ARG A 155 -15.27 -9.06 -2.78
C ARG A 155 -16.00 -9.54 -4.05
N PHE A 156 -16.80 -8.66 -4.67
CA PHE A 156 -17.54 -9.01 -5.87
C PHE A 156 -16.65 -9.26 -7.07
N TYR A 157 -15.61 -8.45 -7.32
CA TYR A 157 -14.81 -8.61 -8.53
C TYR A 157 -13.55 -9.47 -8.36
N LEU A 158 -13.05 -9.69 -7.17
CA LEU A 158 -11.85 -10.52 -6.96
C LEU A 158 -12.10 -12.03 -7.06
N GLY A 159 -13.26 -12.52 -6.72
CA GLY A 159 -13.58 -13.94 -6.65
C GLY A 159 -13.82 -14.41 -5.21
N LYS A 160 -13.85 -15.74 -5.01
CA LYS A 160 -14.12 -16.37 -3.71
C LYS A 160 -12.86 -17.09 -3.23
N PRO A 161 -12.06 -16.52 -2.34
CA PRO A 161 -10.88 -17.19 -1.82
C PRO A 161 -11.26 -18.34 -0.87
N ASP A 162 -10.46 -19.41 -0.93
CA ASP A 162 -10.53 -20.55 0.01
C ASP A 162 -9.82 -20.19 1.31
N ARG A 163 -8.74 -19.38 1.23
CA ARG A 163 -7.98 -18.84 2.36
C ARG A 163 -7.76 -17.35 2.17
N ILE A 164 -7.77 -16.61 3.28
CA ILE A 164 -7.66 -15.16 3.30
C ILE A 164 -6.55 -14.76 4.28
N ILE A 165 -5.53 -14.08 3.80
CA ILE A 165 -4.44 -13.55 4.61
C ILE A 165 -4.45 -12.04 4.47
N GLY A 166 -4.87 -11.34 5.51
CA GLY A 166 -4.91 -9.89 5.55
C GLY A 166 -3.70 -9.31 6.27
N SER A 167 -3.01 -8.34 5.65
CA SER A 167 -1.88 -7.66 6.27
C SER A 167 -2.12 -6.16 6.42
N ALA A 168 -1.97 -5.65 7.65
CA ALA A 168 -2.03 -4.23 7.96
C ALA A 168 -1.06 -3.87 9.10
N PHE A 169 -0.72 -2.60 9.20
CA PHE A 169 0.12 -2.08 10.30
C PHE A 169 -0.64 -1.91 11.63
N TYR A 170 -1.92 -2.15 11.64
CA TYR A 170 -2.79 -2.07 12.83
C TYR A 170 -3.48 -3.40 13.12
N PRO A 171 -3.73 -3.72 14.40
CA PRO A 171 -4.35 -4.98 14.77
C PRO A 171 -5.82 -5.05 14.39
N ALA A 172 -6.28 -6.23 13.98
CA ALA A 172 -7.68 -6.52 13.73
C ALA A 172 -8.02 -7.94 14.16
N LYS A 173 -9.27 -8.17 14.58
CA LYS A 173 -9.79 -9.52 14.82
C LYS A 173 -10.53 -10.01 13.58
N PRO A 174 -10.29 -11.24 13.10
CA PRO A 174 -11.00 -11.76 11.95
C PRO A 174 -12.48 -12.04 12.26
N THR A 175 -13.35 -11.72 11.29
CA THR A 175 -14.79 -12.00 11.33
C THR A 175 -15.20 -13.21 10.47
N ASP A 176 -14.25 -13.84 9.79
CA ASP A 176 -14.44 -15.02 8.92
C ASP A 176 -13.41 -16.09 9.32
N SER A 177 -13.83 -17.35 9.47
CA SER A 177 -12.95 -18.44 9.90
C SER A 177 -11.85 -18.81 8.89
N ARG A 178 -11.97 -18.37 7.64
CA ARG A 178 -10.96 -18.54 6.59
C ARG A 178 -9.88 -17.44 6.64
N ALA A 179 -10.08 -16.40 7.45
CA ALA A 179 -9.21 -15.23 7.50
C ALA A 179 -8.19 -15.33 8.62
N THR A 180 -6.91 -15.18 8.28
CA THR A 180 -5.81 -14.89 9.18
C THR A 180 -5.40 -13.43 8.96
N LEU A 181 -5.45 -12.61 10.02
CA LEU A 181 -5.05 -11.21 9.95
C LEU A 181 -3.71 -11.04 10.67
N VAL A 182 -2.71 -10.50 9.96
CA VAL A 182 -1.34 -10.34 10.43
C VAL A 182 -0.91 -8.88 10.39
N GLY A 183 0.20 -8.58 11.03
CA GLY A 183 0.82 -7.25 11.00
C GLY A 183 1.47 -6.93 9.64
N PRO A 184 2.26 -5.84 9.57
CA PRO A 184 2.81 -5.34 8.32
C PRO A 184 3.85 -6.28 7.72
N ILE A 185 3.85 -6.35 6.38
CA ILE A 185 4.87 -7.02 5.59
C ILE A 185 5.93 -5.98 5.24
N ILE A 186 7.16 -6.19 5.69
CA ILE A 186 8.25 -5.22 5.53
C ILE A 186 9.22 -5.71 4.45
N ARG A 187 9.55 -4.84 3.49
CA ARG A 187 10.53 -5.17 2.45
C ARG A 187 11.93 -5.37 3.03
N LYS A 188 12.72 -6.22 2.37
CA LYS A 188 14.05 -6.63 2.80
C LYS A 188 14.96 -5.43 3.11
N GLU A 189 15.00 -4.45 2.23
CA GLU A 189 15.87 -3.29 2.35
C GLU A 189 15.57 -2.44 3.60
N VAL A 190 14.30 -2.38 4.00
CA VAL A 190 13.88 -1.70 5.24
C VAL A 190 14.21 -2.53 6.48
N ARG A 191 14.07 -3.87 6.40
CA ARG A 191 14.43 -4.75 7.52
C ARG A 191 15.93 -4.75 7.83
N GLU A 192 16.75 -4.61 6.79
CA GLU A 192 18.21 -4.63 6.87
C GLU A 192 18.82 -3.23 7.03
N ALA A 193 18.00 -2.17 7.04
CA ALA A 193 18.47 -0.80 7.20
C ALA A 193 18.94 -0.53 8.63
N ASP A 194 20.02 0.23 8.77
CA ASP A 194 20.47 0.77 10.05
C ASP A 194 19.47 1.85 10.52
N ILE A 195 18.76 1.56 11.60
CA ILE A 195 17.78 2.49 12.17
C ILE A 195 18.51 3.51 13.02
N THR A 196 18.45 4.77 12.64
CA THR A 196 19.00 5.89 13.38
C THR A 196 17.94 6.94 13.66
N GLU A 197 18.15 7.78 14.65
CA GLU A 197 17.32 8.96 14.94
C GLU A 197 18.09 10.19 14.48
N GLY A 198 17.88 10.60 13.22
CA GLY A 198 18.41 11.84 12.68
C GLY A 198 17.54 13.04 13.03
N ASP A 199 17.94 14.21 12.56
CA ASP A 199 17.29 15.49 12.91
C ASP A 199 16.32 15.99 11.82
N HIS A 200 16.27 15.30 10.64
CA HIS A 200 15.46 15.75 9.52
C HIS A 200 14.04 15.19 9.54
N LEU A 201 13.10 16.00 9.09
CA LEU A 201 11.73 15.64 8.80
C LEU A 201 11.62 15.10 7.37
N LEU A 202 11.13 13.87 7.18
CA LEU A 202 10.91 13.32 5.84
C LEU A 202 9.54 13.71 5.31
N VAL A 203 9.44 14.13 4.04
CA VAL A 203 8.17 14.42 3.35
C VAL A 203 8.06 13.56 2.10
N TYR A 204 7.03 12.72 2.07
CA TYR A 204 6.74 11.86 0.92
C TYR A 204 5.24 11.70 0.69
N PHE A 205 4.75 12.13 -0.47
CA PHE A 205 3.37 11.93 -0.89
C PHE A 205 3.30 11.02 -2.12
N ASN A 206 2.39 10.03 -2.09
CA ASN A 206 2.09 9.21 -3.27
C ASN A 206 1.57 10.09 -4.42
N ASN A 207 0.70 11.03 -4.10
CA ASN A 207 0.24 12.05 -5.03
C ASN A 207 1.11 13.30 -4.90
N GLN A 208 1.99 13.52 -5.88
CA GLN A 208 2.91 14.66 -5.90
C GLN A 208 2.22 16.04 -5.92
N HIS A 209 0.93 16.10 -6.27
CA HIS A 209 0.15 17.34 -6.22
C HIS A 209 -0.23 17.75 -4.78
N PHE A 210 0.05 16.91 -3.79
CA PHE A 210 -0.07 17.27 -2.37
C PHE A 210 1.07 18.17 -1.91
N PHE A 211 2.22 18.13 -2.58
CA PHE A 211 3.32 19.06 -2.33
C PHE A 211 3.05 20.38 -3.06
N THR A 212 2.23 21.26 -2.44
CA THR A 212 1.84 22.55 -3.01
C THR A 212 2.81 23.65 -2.63
N PRO A 213 2.84 24.79 -3.36
CA PRO A 213 3.70 25.95 -2.98
C PRO A 213 3.43 26.47 -1.56
N GLU A 214 2.19 26.38 -1.09
CA GLU A 214 1.82 26.79 0.27
C GLU A 214 2.44 25.87 1.32
N ILE A 215 2.41 24.56 1.07
CA ILE A 215 3.04 23.55 1.94
C ILE A 215 4.57 23.74 1.90
N GLU A 216 5.15 23.87 0.71
CA GLU A 216 6.57 24.12 0.53
C GLU A 216 7.02 25.36 1.35
N LYS A 217 6.33 26.50 1.18
CA LYS A 217 6.55 27.69 1.96
C LYS A 217 6.49 27.44 3.48
N ARG A 218 5.48 26.68 3.93
CA ARG A 218 5.34 26.36 5.36
C ARG A 218 6.50 25.51 5.88
N LEU A 219 6.99 24.57 5.09
CA LEU A 219 8.14 23.74 5.46
C LEU A 219 9.45 24.55 5.52
N THR A 220 9.62 25.62 4.72
CA THR A 220 10.79 26.50 4.81
C THR A 220 10.83 27.33 6.11
N GLU A 221 9.71 27.49 6.80
CA GLU A 221 9.60 28.25 8.06
C GLU A 221 9.87 27.39 9.32
N LEU A 222 10.18 26.10 9.14
CA LEU A 222 10.50 25.19 10.23
C LEU A 222 11.98 25.29 10.63
N ASP A 223 12.24 25.17 11.92
CA ASP A 223 13.59 25.10 12.51
C ASP A 223 14.17 23.67 12.47
N VAL A 224 13.85 22.91 11.40
CA VAL A 224 14.34 21.55 11.17
C VAL A 224 14.72 21.38 9.71
N GLU A 225 15.69 20.53 9.44
CA GLU A 225 16.00 20.12 8.08
C GLU A 225 14.85 19.25 7.54
N VAL A 226 14.43 19.51 6.29
CA VAL A 226 13.34 18.79 5.61
C VAL A 226 13.90 18.06 4.41
N HIS A 227 13.65 16.75 4.31
CA HIS A 227 13.99 15.94 3.15
C HIS A 227 12.72 15.60 2.39
N ALA A 228 12.53 16.16 1.20
CA ALA A 228 11.30 16.02 0.42
C ALA A 228 11.53 15.23 -0.87
N PHE A 229 10.72 14.20 -1.08
CA PHE A 229 10.71 13.42 -2.32
C PHE A 229 9.70 14.02 -3.30
N VAL A 230 10.20 14.51 -4.44
CA VAL A 230 9.42 15.18 -5.46
C VAL A 230 9.76 14.67 -6.87
N GLN A 231 8.81 14.76 -7.80
CA GLN A 231 9.05 14.38 -9.20
C GLN A 231 9.93 15.38 -9.94
N LYS A 232 9.71 16.67 -9.69
CA LYS A 232 10.46 17.77 -10.28
C LYS A 232 11.17 18.52 -9.17
N ILE A 233 12.49 18.45 -9.15
CA ILE A 233 13.31 19.15 -8.16
C ILE A 233 13.22 20.65 -8.45
N PRO A 234 12.74 21.46 -7.48
CA PRO A 234 12.79 22.91 -7.57
C PRO A 234 14.23 23.43 -7.34
N GLU A 235 14.42 24.74 -7.44
CA GLU A 235 15.66 25.37 -7.00
C GLU A 235 15.82 25.25 -5.48
N ASP A 236 17.06 25.20 -5.00
CA ASP A 236 17.40 24.93 -3.60
C ASP A 236 16.71 25.89 -2.60
N HIS A 237 16.18 25.33 -1.53
CA HIS A 237 15.68 26.05 -0.37
C HIS A 237 16.60 25.87 0.84
N HIS A 238 16.67 26.86 1.69
CA HIS A 238 17.61 26.95 2.80
C HIS A 238 17.61 25.72 3.73
N ASN A 239 16.45 25.18 4.07
CA ASN A 239 16.31 24.01 4.97
C ASN A 239 15.65 22.80 4.32
N ILE A 240 15.34 22.81 3.02
CA ILE A 240 14.71 21.70 2.32
C ILE A 240 15.69 21.10 1.31
N ARG A 241 15.97 19.81 1.43
CA ARG A 241 16.67 19.01 0.42
C ARG A 241 15.65 18.21 -0.38
N PHE A 242 15.77 18.31 -1.70
CA PHE A 242 14.88 17.60 -2.62
C PHE A 242 15.52 16.37 -3.21
N PHE A 243 14.76 15.26 -3.24
CA PHE A 243 15.20 13.99 -3.81
C PHE A 243 14.23 13.50 -4.89
N ARG A 244 14.77 12.81 -5.89
CA ARG A 244 13.95 11.97 -6.78
C ARG A 244 13.69 10.63 -6.11
N SER A 245 12.51 10.07 -6.38
CA SER A 245 12.13 8.78 -5.81
C SER A 245 12.96 7.65 -6.43
N ASP A 246 13.93 7.15 -5.70
CA ASP A 246 14.60 5.87 -5.92
C ASP A 246 14.58 5.04 -4.63
N ASN A 247 14.73 3.72 -4.74
CA ASN A 247 14.56 2.82 -3.61
C ASN A 247 15.66 2.99 -2.55
N CYS A 248 16.92 3.08 -2.96
CA CYS A 248 18.05 3.14 -2.04
C CYS A 248 18.06 4.44 -1.23
N THR A 249 17.88 5.58 -1.90
CA THR A 249 17.79 6.89 -1.25
C THR A 249 16.59 6.94 -0.32
N PHE A 250 15.43 6.44 -0.76
CA PHE A 250 14.23 6.46 0.08
C PHE A 250 14.40 5.63 1.36
N VAL A 251 14.98 4.43 1.28
CA VAL A 251 15.22 3.58 2.46
C VAL A 251 16.20 4.24 3.41
N ARG A 252 17.29 4.84 2.90
CA ARG A 252 18.23 5.59 3.73
C ARG A 252 17.55 6.75 4.47
N GLU A 253 16.78 7.55 3.77
CA GLU A 253 16.13 8.73 4.34
C GLU A 253 15.04 8.35 5.37
N ILE A 254 14.20 7.35 5.09
CA ILE A 254 13.19 6.91 6.05
C ILE A 254 13.80 6.22 7.27
N SER A 255 14.91 5.49 7.13
CA SER A 255 15.56 4.83 8.26
C SER A 255 16.24 5.82 9.21
N SER A 256 16.67 6.97 8.70
CA SER A 256 17.41 7.99 9.45
C SER A 256 16.60 9.22 9.84
N CYS A 257 15.37 9.43 9.33
CA CYS A 257 14.58 10.60 9.70
C CYS A 257 14.11 10.55 11.18
N ARG A 258 13.74 11.72 11.72
CA ARG A 258 13.11 11.83 13.04
C ARG A 258 11.61 11.45 13.00
N SER A 259 10.92 11.88 11.96
CA SER A 259 9.49 11.65 11.73
C SER A 259 9.15 11.85 10.25
N ILE A 260 7.92 11.49 9.85
CA ILE A 260 7.51 11.54 8.43
C ILE A 260 6.15 12.23 8.24
N ILE A 261 6.07 13.13 7.24
CA ILE A 261 4.80 13.63 6.69
C ILE A 261 4.50 12.84 5.41
N THR A 262 3.35 12.15 5.36
CA THR A 262 3.06 11.27 4.24
C THR A 262 1.57 11.07 3.98
N SER A 263 1.25 10.48 2.83
CA SER A 263 -0.09 9.93 2.57
C SER A 263 -0.32 8.67 3.41
N ALA A 264 -1.58 8.32 3.64
CA ALA A 264 -1.98 7.18 4.47
C ALA A 264 -1.88 5.82 3.75
N GLY A 265 -0.78 5.55 3.02
CA GLY A 265 -0.55 4.26 2.38
C GLY A 265 -0.18 3.16 3.38
N ASN A 266 -0.85 1.99 3.33
CA ASN A 266 -0.61 0.90 4.29
C ASN A 266 0.84 0.42 4.34
N GLN A 267 1.50 0.27 3.18
CA GLN A 267 2.87 -0.23 3.13
C GLN A 267 3.85 0.72 3.82
N LEU A 268 3.79 2.01 3.48
CA LEU A 268 4.68 3.01 4.06
C LEU A 268 4.41 3.24 5.55
N ALA A 269 3.15 3.24 5.97
CA ALA A 269 2.81 3.34 7.39
C ALA A 269 3.37 2.15 8.19
N GLY A 270 3.29 0.93 7.65
CA GLY A 270 3.91 -0.26 8.25
C GLY A 270 5.43 -0.14 8.37
N GLU A 271 6.11 0.33 7.33
CA GLU A 271 7.55 0.57 7.33
C GLU A 271 7.96 1.68 8.33
N ALA A 272 7.19 2.77 8.40
CA ALA A 272 7.42 3.84 9.37
C ALA A 272 7.32 3.33 10.82
N LEU A 273 6.30 2.50 11.13
CA LEU A 273 6.19 1.87 12.46
C LEU A 273 7.32 0.89 12.74
N PHE A 274 7.72 0.08 11.75
CA PHE A 274 8.86 -0.83 11.88
C PHE A 274 10.15 -0.06 12.22
N LEU A 275 10.37 1.07 11.57
CA LEU A 275 11.51 1.97 11.79
C LEU A 275 11.32 2.93 12.98
N ARG A 276 10.21 2.83 13.71
CA ARG A 276 9.88 3.67 14.88
C ARG A 276 9.75 5.16 14.56
N LYS A 277 9.22 5.49 13.37
CA LYS A 277 9.03 6.87 12.92
C LYS A 277 7.59 7.35 13.15
N PRO A 278 7.37 8.39 13.97
CA PRO A 278 6.08 9.05 14.11
C PRO A 278 5.58 9.60 12.77
N MET A 279 4.26 9.61 12.57
CA MET A 279 3.67 9.99 11.29
C MET A 279 2.70 11.16 11.42
N LEU A 280 2.86 12.15 10.53
CA LEU A 280 1.81 13.13 10.22
C LEU A 280 1.18 12.71 8.88
N ILE A 281 -0.07 12.28 8.91
CA ILE A 281 -0.73 11.66 7.76
C ILE A 281 -1.74 12.59 7.11
N VAL A 282 -1.62 12.73 5.77
CA VAL A 282 -2.57 13.44 4.91
C VAL A 282 -3.29 12.40 4.02
N PRO A 283 -4.47 11.91 4.41
CA PRO A 283 -5.14 10.87 3.66
C PRO A 283 -5.74 11.40 2.35
N GLU A 284 -5.60 10.63 1.28
CA GLU A 284 -6.38 10.83 0.05
C GLU A 284 -7.84 10.44 0.27
N ALA A 285 -8.72 10.83 -0.67
CA ALA A 285 -10.15 10.55 -0.57
C ALA A 285 -10.52 9.08 -0.90
N SER A 286 -9.68 8.11 -0.51
CA SER A 286 -9.96 6.68 -0.62
C SER A 286 -10.37 6.09 0.74
N THR A 287 -11.26 5.10 0.73
CA THR A 287 -11.69 4.43 1.97
C THR A 287 -10.52 3.78 2.71
N GLU A 288 -9.56 3.23 1.97
CA GLU A 288 -8.35 2.63 2.53
C GLU A 288 -7.54 3.66 3.30
N GLN A 289 -7.22 4.81 2.69
CA GLN A 289 -6.41 5.82 3.34
C GLN A 289 -7.13 6.50 4.50
N GLN A 290 -8.44 6.69 4.42
CA GLN A 290 -9.25 7.17 5.55
C GLN A 290 -9.21 6.19 6.73
N MET A 291 -9.26 4.89 6.46
CA MET A 291 -9.14 3.85 7.47
C MET A 291 -7.73 3.81 8.09
N ASN A 292 -6.69 3.89 7.26
CA ASN A 292 -5.31 3.91 7.72
C ASN A 292 -5.02 5.14 8.59
N SER A 293 -5.55 6.30 8.21
CA SER A 293 -5.42 7.53 8.97
C SER A 293 -6.13 7.44 10.33
N TRP A 294 -7.36 6.94 10.34
CA TRP A 294 -8.07 6.65 11.59
C TRP A 294 -7.26 5.70 12.49
N ALA A 295 -6.65 4.66 11.91
CA ALA A 295 -5.85 3.71 12.67
C ALA A 295 -4.62 4.37 13.31
N VAL A 296 -3.88 5.22 12.58
CA VAL A 296 -2.72 5.96 13.11
C VAL A 296 -3.11 6.80 14.34
N GLN A 297 -4.22 7.54 14.25
CA GLN A 297 -4.72 8.33 15.37
C GLN A 297 -5.17 7.45 16.54
N ASN A 298 -5.93 6.40 16.27
CA ASN A 298 -6.47 5.51 17.30
C ASN A 298 -5.36 4.74 18.05
N MET A 299 -4.27 4.42 17.36
CA MET A 299 -3.08 3.82 17.96
C MET A 299 -2.22 4.85 18.70
N GLY A 300 -2.43 6.14 18.49
CA GLY A 300 -1.64 7.23 19.07
C GLY A 300 -0.20 7.28 18.61
N VAL A 301 0.08 6.85 17.38
CA VAL A 301 1.43 6.80 16.77
C VAL A 301 1.70 7.96 15.80
N GLY A 302 0.76 8.88 15.70
CA GLY A 302 0.84 10.05 14.83
C GLY A 302 -0.44 10.88 14.83
N LEU A 303 -0.53 11.84 13.93
CA LEU A 303 -1.69 12.71 13.72
C LEU A 303 -2.22 12.59 12.28
N GLU A 304 -3.52 12.81 12.11
CA GLU A 304 -4.15 13.08 10.81
C GLU A 304 -4.25 14.58 10.58
N THR A 305 -4.09 14.99 9.34
CA THR A 305 -4.31 16.36 8.89
C THR A 305 -4.84 16.38 7.47
N ASP A 306 -5.31 17.53 7.01
CA ASP A 306 -5.58 17.80 5.59
C ASP A 306 -4.57 18.81 5.02
N LEU A 307 -4.65 19.07 3.71
CA LEU A 307 -3.72 19.98 3.04
C LEU A 307 -3.83 21.42 3.55
N ASP A 308 -5.03 21.86 3.93
CA ASP A 308 -5.27 23.23 4.42
C ASP A 308 -4.67 23.40 5.81
N GLN A 309 -4.85 22.43 6.68
CA GLN A 309 -4.22 22.41 8.01
C GLN A 309 -2.69 22.28 7.92
N LEU A 310 -2.18 21.42 7.04
CA LEU A 310 -0.74 21.25 6.83
C LEU A 310 -0.09 22.56 6.36
N ALA A 311 -0.79 23.33 5.53
CA ALA A 311 -0.35 24.66 5.08
C ALA A 311 -0.54 25.77 6.14
N SER A 312 -1.27 25.51 7.23
CA SER A 312 -1.54 26.47 8.28
C SER A 312 -0.37 26.66 9.25
N ASP A 313 -0.41 27.76 9.99
CA ASP A 313 0.61 28.05 11.00
C ASP A 313 0.51 27.13 12.21
N GLY A 314 1.66 26.63 12.67
CA GLY A 314 1.80 25.93 13.94
C GLY A 314 1.50 24.43 13.90
N PHE A 315 0.73 23.90 12.96
CA PHE A 315 0.29 22.50 13.01
C PHE A 315 1.45 21.48 12.90
N VAL A 316 2.40 21.72 11.97
CA VAL A 316 3.60 20.86 11.87
C VAL A 316 4.47 20.98 13.13
N LYS A 317 4.56 22.18 13.72
CA LYS A 317 5.29 22.40 14.98
C LYS A 317 4.66 21.61 16.13
N GLU A 318 3.33 21.65 16.27
CA GLU A 318 2.60 20.85 17.28
C GLU A 318 2.89 19.34 17.11
N PHE A 319 2.91 18.84 15.89
CA PHE A 319 3.28 17.45 15.63
C PHE A 319 4.71 17.14 16.08
N LEU A 320 5.69 17.99 15.73
CA LEU A 320 7.09 17.83 16.10
C LEU A 320 7.32 17.89 17.61
N GLU A 321 6.58 18.73 18.34
CA GLU A 321 6.63 18.81 19.80
C GLU A 321 6.14 17.50 20.47
N ARG A 322 5.24 16.79 19.81
CA ARG A 322 4.63 15.54 20.32
C ARG A 322 5.27 14.27 19.77
N GLU A 323 6.26 14.34 18.91
CA GLU A 323 6.80 13.14 18.23
C GLU A 323 7.36 12.09 19.20
N ASN A 324 7.94 12.48 20.33
CA ASN A 324 8.43 11.55 21.35
C ASN A 324 7.29 10.81 22.05
N GLU A 325 6.14 11.46 22.26
CA GLU A 325 4.92 10.81 22.74
C GLU A 325 4.48 9.72 21.77
N PHE A 326 4.38 10.05 20.46
CA PHE A 326 3.99 9.09 19.43
C PHE A 326 5.01 7.96 19.31
N ARG A 327 6.32 8.26 19.29
CA ARG A 327 7.40 7.27 19.21
C ARG A 327 7.35 6.26 20.33
N SER A 328 7.04 6.66 21.54
CA SER A 328 6.94 5.77 22.70
C SER A 328 5.86 4.70 22.56
N ARG A 329 4.85 4.94 21.74
CA ARG A 329 3.72 4.04 21.47
C ARG A 329 3.95 3.10 20.29
N ILE A 330 5.00 3.34 19.47
CA ILE A 330 5.27 2.54 18.26
C ILE A 330 5.89 1.17 18.59
N THR A 331 6.65 1.04 19.65
CA THR A 331 7.45 -0.17 19.95
C THR A 331 6.71 -1.51 19.81
N PRO A 332 5.42 -1.66 20.22
CA PRO A 332 4.68 -2.91 20.07
C PRO A 332 4.45 -3.34 18.60
N PHE A 333 4.61 -2.42 17.63
CA PHE A 333 4.30 -2.64 16.21
C PHE A 333 5.52 -2.82 15.31
N SER A 334 6.73 -2.81 15.89
CA SER A 334 8.02 -2.89 15.16
C SER A 334 8.39 -4.33 14.80
N ARG A 335 7.56 -5.05 14.02
CA ARG A 335 7.80 -6.42 13.58
C ARG A 335 7.42 -6.62 12.12
N ASP A 336 8.22 -7.42 11.39
CA ASP A 336 7.88 -7.93 10.06
C ASP A 336 7.09 -9.24 10.14
N TYR A 337 6.01 -9.34 9.38
CA TYR A 337 5.14 -10.50 9.29
C TYR A 337 5.24 -11.26 7.96
N SER A 338 6.21 -10.95 7.09
CA SER A 338 6.37 -11.70 5.83
C SER A 338 6.61 -13.21 6.03
N PRO A 339 7.37 -13.67 7.05
CA PRO A 339 7.50 -15.10 7.32
C PRO A 339 6.21 -15.75 7.84
N ASP A 340 5.37 -14.99 8.56
CA ASP A 340 4.07 -15.49 9.03
C ASP A 340 3.12 -15.70 7.84
N VAL A 341 3.08 -14.76 6.89
CA VAL A 341 2.31 -14.89 5.65
C VAL A 341 2.76 -16.10 4.84
N ALA A 342 4.06 -16.30 4.67
CA ALA A 342 4.59 -17.43 3.90
C ALA A 342 4.23 -18.80 4.52
N ARG A 343 4.17 -18.88 5.86
CA ARG A 343 3.72 -20.12 6.56
C ARG A 343 2.23 -20.39 6.40
N GLU A 344 1.45 -19.33 6.19
CA GLU A 344 0.01 -19.42 5.97
C GLU A 344 -0.35 -19.76 4.50
N ILE A 345 0.57 -19.56 3.55
CA ILE A 345 0.45 -19.97 2.14
C ILE A 345 0.77 -21.46 2.00
#